data_33bf1e1285f80279fd72ae12d11d7e30
#
_entry.id   33bf1e1285f80279fd72ae12d11d7e30
#
_cell.length_a   1.000
_cell.length_b   1.000
_cell.length_c   1.000
_cell.angle_alpha   90.00
_cell.angle_beta   90.00
_cell.angle_gamma   90.00
#
_symmetry.space_group_name_H-M   'P 1'
#
loop_
_entity.id
_entity.type
_entity.pdbx_description
1 polymer ?
#
loop_
_entity_poly.entity_id
_entity_poly.type
_entity_poly.pdbx_seq_one_letter_code
_entity_poly.pdbx_strand_id
1 'polypeptide(L)'
;RYSLIMDHANVGPDYLPGHAHADTLSFEMSLRGHRVIVNSGTSTYEDSWQRLYERGTVSHNTVTVDDKNSSEVWKSFRVARRAKVSDLSIIERQGCVEIYASHNGYSWMSKQPSHSRKLLIFDNRFELSDLIYKKAFSVCSRIYFHPDIKISITGREGFFNSSKVKGKFDVKFSAIKVRDSMWHPYFNTS
;
A
#
# COMPACT_ATOMS: atom_id res chain seq x y z
N ARG A 1 2.95 8.62 19.26
CA ARG A 1 3.80 9.17 18.18
C ARG A 1 3.81 8.18 17.03
N TYR A 2 3.54 8.63 15.81
CA TYR A 2 3.63 7.87 14.56
C TYR A 2 4.91 8.24 13.83
N SER A 3 5.43 7.30 13.05
CA SER A 3 6.34 7.54 11.93
C SER A 3 5.73 6.87 10.72
N LEU A 4 5.54 7.60 9.63
CA LEU A 4 4.92 7.12 8.40
C LEU A 4 5.81 7.48 7.22
N ILE A 5 5.99 6.53 6.32
CA ILE A 5 6.64 6.71 5.02
C ILE A 5 5.61 6.34 3.98
N MET A 6 5.36 7.22 3.02
CA MET A 6 4.43 6.99 1.90
C MET A 6 5.16 7.18 0.58
N ASP A 7 4.99 6.24 -0.33
CA ASP A 7 5.49 6.36 -1.69
C ASP A 7 4.55 7.21 -2.54
N HIS A 8 5.03 8.39 -2.91
CA HIS A 8 4.35 9.31 -3.84
C HIS A 8 5.28 9.70 -5.01
N ALA A 9 6.37 8.97 -5.19
CA ALA A 9 7.33 9.21 -6.26
C ALA A 9 6.87 8.59 -7.59
N ASN A 10 7.53 8.98 -8.67
CA ASN A 10 7.40 8.26 -9.93
C ASN A 10 8.03 6.87 -9.81
N VAL A 11 7.44 5.91 -10.52
CA VAL A 11 7.86 4.50 -10.49
C VAL A 11 9.23 4.34 -11.14
N GLY A 12 10.28 4.40 -10.34
CA GLY A 12 11.68 4.31 -10.75
C GLY A 12 12.15 5.46 -11.65
N PRO A 13 13.46 5.59 -11.86
CA PRO A 13 14.03 6.56 -12.80
C PRO A 13 13.75 6.15 -14.25
N ASP A 14 13.67 7.12 -15.15
CA ASP A 14 13.33 6.86 -16.56
C ASP A 14 14.38 6.02 -17.28
N TYR A 15 15.63 6.18 -16.91
CA TYR A 15 16.76 5.50 -17.55
C TYR A 15 16.98 4.07 -17.05
N LEU A 16 16.52 3.70 -15.85
CA LEU A 16 16.72 2.37 -15.27
C LEU A 16 15.67 2.01 -14.19
N PRO A 17 14.42 1.72 -14.56
CA PRO A 17 13.36 1.41 -13.59
C PRO A 17 13.36 -0.06 -13.12
N GLY A 18 14.44 -0.81 -13.32
CA GLY A 18 14.46 -2.26 -13.10
C GLY A 18 14.14 -2.73 -11.69
N HIS A 19 14.44 -1.92 -10.67
CA HIS A 19 14.11 -2.23 -9.27
C HIS A 19 12.74 -1.71 -8.83
N ALA A 20 12.04 -0.97 -9.66
CA ALA A 20 10.74 -0.40 -9.30
C ALA A 20 9.67 -1.47 -9.12
N HIS A 21 8.74 -1.20 -8.21
CA HIS A 21 7.54 -2.00 -7.95
C HIS A 21 6.30 -1.22 -8.40
N ALA A 22 5.17 -1.90 -8.48
CA ALA A 22 3.88 -1.28 -8.75
C ALA A 22 3.19 -0.90 -7.43
N ASP A 23 3.84 -0.05 -6.64
CA ASP A 23 3.54 0.25 -5.23
C ASP A 23 3.10 1.70 -4.98
N THR A 24 2.81 2.43 -6.04
CA THR A 24 2.38 3.83 -5.97
C THR A 24 1.30 4.06 -4.91
N LEU A 25 1.50 5.06 -4.05
CA LEU A 25 0.72 5.43 -2.88
C LEU A 25 0.70 4.37 -1.77
N SER A 26 1.60 3.39 -1.79
CA SER A 26 1.79 2.51 -0.64
C SER A 26 2.43 3.26 0.53
N PHE A 27 2.28 2.72 1.73
CA PHE A 27 2.86 3.32 2.93
C PHE A 27 3.29 2.26 3.95
N GLU A 28 4.21 2.63 4.81
CA GLU A 28 4.59 1.90 6.00
C GLU A 28 4.39 2.78 7.23
N MET A 29 4.12 2.17 8.38
CA MET A 29 3.88 2.91 9.60
C MET A 29 4.48 2.22 10.81
N SER A 30 5.12 3.03 11.66
CA SER A 30 5.53 2.65 13.01
C SER A 30 4.75 3.44 14.04
N LEU A 31 4.44 2.77 15.15
CA LEU A 31 3.78 3.36 16.30
C LEU A 31 4.71 3.26 17.52
N ARG A 32 5.09 4.39 18.10
CA ARG A 32 6.01 4.46 19.26
C ARG A 32 7.33 3.69 19.02
N GLY A 33 7.86 3.79 17.79
CA GLY A 33 9.10 3.12 17.38
C GLY A 33 8.97 1.63 17.01
N HIS A 34 7.75 1.06 17.02
CA HIS A 34 7.52 -0.32 16.61
C HIS A 34 6.82 -0.36 15.26
N ARG A 35 7.33 -1.16 14.33
CA ARG A 35 6.72 -1.35 13.01
C ARG A 35 5.36 -2.03 13.18
N VAL A 36 4.33 -1.45 12.60
CA VAL A 36 2.94 -1.95 12.66
C VAL A 36 2.45 -2.30 11.28
N ILE A 37 2.58 -1.38 10.32
CA ILE A 37 2.26 -1.61 8.92
C ILE A 37 3.59 -1.68 8.17
N VAL A 38 3.79 -2.77 7.44
CA VAL A 38 5.06 -3.11 6.77
C VAL A 38 4.83 -3.40 5.29
N ASN A 39 5.86 -3.25 4.49
CA ASN A 39 5.87 -3.74 3.11
C ASN A 39 6.23 -5.24 3.11
N SER A 40 5.74 -6.00 2.14
CA SER A 40 6.08 -7.43 1.99
C SER A 40 7.58 -7.69 1.79
N GLY A 41 8.31 -6.70 1.26
CA GLY A 41 9.75 -6.79 1.01
C GLY A 41 10.10 -7.41 -0.33
N THR A 42 11.39 -7.73 -0.51
CA THR A 42 11.97 -8.38 -1.69
C THR A 42 12.87 -9.51 -1.23
N SER A 43 12.55 -10.74 -1.57
CA SER A 43 13.32 -11.92 -1.19
C SER A 43 14.31 -12.37 -2.27
N THR A 44 13.98 -12.15 -3.55
CA THR A 44 14.75 -12.64 -4.69
C THR A 44 14.73 -11.69 -5.87
N TYR A 45 15.76 -11.79 -6.71
CA TYR A 45 15.81 -11.15 -8.04
C TYR A 45 15.70 -12.16 -9.18
N GLU A 46 15.52 -13.43 -8.89
CA GLU A 46 15.31 -14.46 -9.91
C GLU A 46 14.01 -14.25 -10.69
N ASP A 47 13.98 -14.70 -11.94
CA ASP A 47 12.76 -14.66 -12.77
C ASP A 47 11.79 -15.76 -12.30
N SER A 48 11.00 -15.42 -11.32
CA SER A 48 10.09 -16.33 -10.62
C SER A 48 8.72 -15.68 -10.38
N TRP A 49 7.71 -16.51 -10.06
CA TRP A 49 6.40 -16.01 -9.66
C TRP A 49 6.49 -15.17 -8.38
N GLN A 50 7.38 -15.53 -7.46
CA GLN A 50 7.59 -14.83 -6.20
C GLN A 50 8.09 -13.40 -6.45
N ARG A 51 9.08 -13.24 -7.34
CA ARG A 51 9.56 -11.91 -7.74
C ARG A 51 8.46 -11.07 -8.39
N LEU A 52 7.65 -11.67 -9.25
CA LEU A 52 6.51 -10.97 -9.87
C LEU A 52 5.45 -10.58 -8.84
N TYR A 53 5.17 -11.44 -7.86
CA TYR A 53 4.27 -11.15 -6.76
C TYR A 53 4.78 -9.99 -5.92
N GLU A 54 6.04 -10.03 -5.47
CA GLU A 54 6.68 -8.99 -4.66
C GLU A 54 6.70 -7.63 -5.33
N ARG A 55 6.84 -7.58 -6.66
CA ARG A 55 6.80 -6.34 -7.44
C ARG A 55 5.39 -5.86 -7.78
N GLY A 56 4.41 -6.71 -7.64
CA GLY A 56 3.03 -6.42 -7.97
C GLY A 56 2.33 -5.57 -6.92
N THR A 57 1.33 -4.80 -7.34
CA THR A 57 0.52 -3.96 -6.44
C THR A 57 -0.12 -4.78 -5.31
N VAL A 58 -0.37 -6.05 -5.55
CA VAL A 58 -0.92 -6.99 -4.57
C VAL A 58 -0.08 -7.14 -3.31
N SER A 59 1.22 -6.90 -3.37
CA SER A 59 2.17 -7.07 -2.25
C SER A 59 2.43 -5.78 -1.46
N HIS A 60 1.69 -4.73 -1.74
CA HIS A 60 1.92 -3.41 -1.16
C HIS A 60 0.68 -2.87 -0.46
N ASN A 61 0.89 -1.95 0.48
CA ASN A 61 -0.18 -1.28 1.23
C ASN A 61 -0.89 -0.23 0.36
N THR A 62 -1.50 -0.69 -0.73
CA THR A 62 -2.19 0.15 -1.71
C THR A 62 -3.39 -0.59 -2.33
N VAL A 63 -3.97 -0.04 -3.38
CA VAL A 63 -5.21 -0.54 -3.98
C VAL A 63 -4.93 -1.24 -5.30
N THR A 64 -5.48 -2.44 -5.49
CA THR A 64 -5.64 -3.06 -6.81
C THR A 64 -7.04 -2.77 -7.35
N VAL A 65 -7.14 -2.52 -8.64
CA VAL A 65 -8.39 -2.35 -9.38
C VAL A 65 -8.53 -3.49 -10.38
N ASP A 66 -9.63 -4.25 -10.30
CA ASP A 66 -9.92 -5.42 -11.15
C ASP A 66 -8.73 -6.42 -11.21
N ASP A 67 -8.08 -6.63 -10.03
CA ASP A 67 -6.89 -7.47 -9.84
C ASP A 67 -5.70 -7.11 -10.74
N LYS A 68 -5.60 -5.86 -11.18
CA LYS A 68 -4.50 -5.35 -11.99
C LYS A 68 -3.50 -4.55 -11.16
N ASN A 69 -2.26 -4.55 -11.64
CA ASN A 69 -1.21 -3.70 -11.11
C ASN A 69 -1.37 -2.25 -11.58
N SER A 70 -1.04 -1.30 -10.71
CA SER A 70 -1.01 0.13 -11.03
C SER A 70 0.06 0.49 -12.08
N SER A 71 1.12 -0.31 -12.15
CA SER A 71 2.19 -0.20 -13.14
C SER A 71 2.47 -1.56 -13.76
N GLU A 72 2.94 -1.56 -15.00
CA GLU A 72 3.20 -2.80 -15.74
C GLU A 72 4.60 -3.32 -15.43
N VAL A 73 4.70 -4.15 -14.41
CA VAL A 73 5.93 -4.87 -14.03
C VAL A 73 5.86 -6.29 -14.57
N TRP A 74 6.97 -6.77 -15.16
CA TRP A 74 7.06 -8.09 -15.69
C TRP A 74 8.50 -8.60 -15.65
N LYS A 75 8.70 -9.91 -15.54
CA LYS A 75 9.99 -10.52 -15.23
C LYS A 75 10.67 -9.86 -14.03
N SER A 76 11.95 -10.16 -13.81
CA SER A 76 12.68 -9.69 -12.62
C SER A 76 12.92 -8.17 -12.59
N PHE A 77 13.15 -7.54 -13.77
CA PHE A 77 13.62 -6.15 -13.87
C PHE A 77 12.91 -5.32 -14.95
N ARG A 78 11.86 -5.83 -15.57
CA ARG A 78 11.18 -5.12 -16.64
C ARG A 78 10.01 -4.30 -16.11
N VAL A 79 9.92 -3.08 -16.61
CA VAL A 79 8.80 -2.16 -16.35
C VAL A 79 8.41 -1.51 -17.67
N ALA A 80 7.13 -1.51 -18.00
CA ALA A 80 6.61 -0.83 -19.19
C ALA A 80 5.82 0.42 -18.77
N ARG A 81 4.47 0.36 -18.81
CA ARG A 81 3.64 1.48 -18.39
C ARG A 81 3.75 1.69 -16.87
N ARG A 82 3.96 2.95 -16.49
CA ARG A 82 4.13 3.36 -15.09
C ARG A 82 3.02 4.30 -14.66
N ALA A 83 2.54 4.11 -13.44
CA ALA A 83 1.68 5.07 -12.79
C ALA A 83 2.40 6.44 -12.66
N LYS A 84 1.66 7.51 -12.87
CA LYS A 84 2.14 8.87 -12.63
C LYS A 84 1.31 9.47 -11.51
N VAL A 85 2.01 9.96 -10.50
CA VAL A 85 1.39 10.66 -9.36
C VAL A 85 1.02 12.08 -9.78
N SER A 86 -0.11 12.53 -9.31
CA SER A 86 -0.59 13.92 -9.45
C SER A 86 -1.22 14.37 -8.13
N ASP A 87 -1.52 15.67 -8.06
CA ASP A 87 -2.29 16.28 -6.96
C ASP A 87 -1.70 16.04 -5.56
N LEU A 88 -0.37 15.88 -5.46
CA LEU A 88 0.28 15.73 -4.16
C LEU A 88 0.08 17.00 -3.33
N SER A 89 -0.51 16.81 -2.15
CA SER A 89 -0.71 17.87 -1.17
C SER A 89 -0.39 17.34 0.22
N ILE A 90 0.42 18.09 0.97
CA ILE A 90 0.72 17.84 2.39
C ILE A 90 0.38 19.12 3.15
N ILE A 91 -0.61 19.02 4.05
CA ILE A 91 -1.12 20.17 4.79
C ILE A 91 -1.01 19.87 6.28
N GLU A 92 -0.20 20.66 6.98
CA GLU A 92 -0.15 20.62 8.44
C GLU A 92 -1.19 21.57 9.02
N ARG A 93 -2.03 21.02 9.91
CA ARG A 93 -3.03 21.76 10.66
C ARG A 93 -2.79 21.52 12.14
N GLN A 94 -3.37 22.34 13.02
CA GLN A 94 -3.30 22.11 14.45
C GLN A 94 -3.86 20.70 14.79
N GLY A 95 -2.98 19.80 15.28
CA GLY A 95 -3.34 18.45 15.69
C GLY A 95 -3.59 17.43 14.57
N CYS A 96 -3.32 17.79 13.30
CA CYS A 96 -3.52 16.89 12.17
C CYS A 96 -2.57 17.19 11.00
N VAL A 97 -2.00 16.14 10.41
CA VAL A 97 -1.33 16.23 9.10
C VAL A 97 -2.23 15.54 8.07
N GLU A 98 -2.57 16.25 7.02
CA GLU A 98 -3.29 15.73 5.87
C GLU A 98 -2.32 15.47 4.73
N ILE A 99 -2.29 14.25 4.18
CA ILE A 99 -1.55 13.88 2.98
C ILE A 99 -2.58 13.41 1.95
N TYR A 100 -2.53 13.99 0.76
CA TYR A 100 -3.38 13.59 -0.37
C TYR A 100 -2.51 13.43 -1.61
N ALA A 101 -2.77 12.40 -2.38
CA ALA A 101 -2.22 12.22 -3.71
C ALA A 101 -3.14 11.36 -4.58
N SER A 102 -3.01 11.49 -5.89
CA SER A 102 -3.69 10.65 -6.87
C SER A 102 -2.71 10.08 -7.87
N HIS A 103 -3.11 9.03 -8.59
CA HIS A 103 -2.34 8.48 -9.70
C HIS A 103 -3.24 7.92 -10.81
N ASN A 104 -2.70 7.90 -12.01
CA ASN A 104 -3.39 7.44 -13.23
C ASN A 104 -3.06 5.98 -13.61
N GLY A 105 -2.51 5.19 -12.72
CA GLY A 105 -1.97 3.86 -13.00
C GLY A 105 -2.97 2.89 -13.66
N TYR A 106 -4.26 3.14 -13.53
CA TYR A 106 -5.33 2.32 -14.12
C TYR A 106 -6.01 2.96 -15.34
N SER A 107 -5.54 4.12 -15.82
CA SER A 107 -6.16 4.86 -16.94
C SER A 107 -6.13 4.13 -18.28
N TRP A 108 -5.31 3.10 -18.41
CA TRP A 108 -5.23 2.24 -19.60
C TRP A 108 -6.41 1.25 -19.71
N MET A 109 -7.12 1.00 -18.61
CA MET A 109 -8.29 0.12 -18.62
C MET A 109 -9.47 0.79 -19.34
N SER A 110 -10.40 0.01 -19.85
CA SER A 110 -11.53 0.50 -20.68
C SER A 110 -12.34 1.61 -20.00
N LYS A 111 -12.46 1.57 -18.66
CA LYS A 111 -13.16 2.59 -17.86
C LYS A 111 -12.24 3.72 -17.37
N GLN A 112 -10.95 3.63 -17.65
CA GLN A 112 -9.93 4.61 -17.25
C GLN A 112 -10.04 5.01 -15.77
N PRO A 113 -10.05 4.08 -14.79
CA PRO A 113 -10.13 4.47 -13.40
C PRO A 113 -8.84 5.15 -12.95
N SER A 114 -8.95 6.03 -11.97
CA SER A 114 -7.83 6.61 -11.24
C SER A 114 -8.01 6.40 -9.76
N HIS A 115 -6.91 6.31 -9.03
CA HIS A 115 -6.90 6.13 -7.59
C HIS A 115 -6.41 7.39 -6.89
N SER A 116 -7.12 7.81 -5.87
CA SER A 116 -6.69 8.84 -4.94
C SER A 116 -6.65 8.28 -3.54
N ARG A 117 -5.64 8.65 -2.79
CA ARG A 117 -5.47 8.28 -1.39
C ARG A 117 -5.33 9.53 -0.53
N LYS A 118 -6.05 9.52 0.59
CA LYS A 118 -5.96 10.55 1.62
C LYS A 118 -5.61 9.90 2.95
N LEU A 119 -4.62 10.44 3.62
CA LEU A 119 -4.25 10.12 4.99
C LEU A 119 -4.48 11.33 5.88
N LEU A 120 -5.17 11.13 7.00
CA LEU A 120 -5.27 12.11 8.09
C LEU A 120 -4.57 11.51 9.31
N ILE A 121 -3.52 12.16 9.77
CA ILE A 121 -2.67 11.70 10.87
C ILE A 121 -2.88 12.63 12.07
N PHE A 122 -3.47 12.10 13.13
CA PHE A 122 -3.69 12.76 14.39
C PHE A 122 -2.76 12.16 15.46
N ASP A 123 -2.68 12.76 16.62
CA ASP A 123 -1.82 12.26 17.72
C ASP A 123 -2.14 10.82 18.16
N ASN A 124 -3.41 10.43 18.14
CA ASN A 124 -3.89 9.15 18.67
C ASN A 124 -4.60 8.25 17.64
N ARG A 125 -4.79 8.70 16.41
CA ARG A 125 -5.40 7.93 15.34
C ARG A 125 -4.85 8.35 13.99
N PHE A 126 -5.01 7.50 12.99
CA PHE A 126 -4.91 7.89 11.59
C PHE A 126 -6.14 7.40 10.82
N GLU A 127 -6.48 8.11 9.76
CA GLU A 127 -7.57 7.76 8.88
C GLU A 127 -7.02 7.59 7.47
N LEU A 128 -7.37 6.48 6.82
CA LEU A 128 -7.02 6.16 5.45
C LEU A 128 -8.29 6.17 4.61
N SER A 129 -8.30 6.90 3.52
CA SER A 129 -9.38 6.91 2.55
C SER A 129 -8.84 6.66 1.15
N ASP A 130 -9.36 5.62 0.49
CA ASP A 130 -9.09 5.35 -0.91
C ASP A 130 -10.33 5.65 -1.73
N LEU A 131 -10.17 6.37 -2.83
CA LEU A 131 -11.23 6.69 -3.78
C LEU A 131 -10.82 6.27 -5.18
N ILE A 132 -11.67 5.47 -5.82
CA ILE A 132 -11.52 5.11 -7.23
C ILE A 132 -12.53 5.93 -8.05
N TYR A 133 -12.03 6.83 -8.86
CA TYR A 133 -12.84 7.54 -9.83
C TYR A 133 -13.14 6.64 -11.01
N LYS A 134 -14.34 6.78 -11.55
CA LYS A 134 -14.93 5.94 -12.58
C LYS A 134 -15.17 4.50 -12.12
N LYS A 135 -15.87 3.73 -12.95
CA LYS A 135 -16.37 2.40 -12.58
C LYS A 135 -15.28 1.33 -12.67
N ALA A 136 -15.16 0.52 -11.61
CA ALA A 136 -14.40 -0.72 -11.57
C ALA A 136 -15.33 -1.89 -11.20
N PHE A 137 -14.96 -3.14 -11.52
CA PHE A 137 -15.71 -4.33 -11.10
C PHE A 137 -15.34 -4.73 -9.67
N SER A 138 -14.05 -4.65 -9.35
CA SER A 138 -13.55 -4.93 -8.01
C SER A 138 -12.48 -3.92 -7.59
N VAL A 139 -12.46 -3.60 -6.31
CA VAL A 139 -11.45 -2.74 -5.69
C VAL A 139 -11.01 -3.41 -4.40
N CYS A 140 -9.71 -3.59 -4.23
CA CYS A 140 -9.17 -4.20 -3.03
C CYS A 140 -8.01 -3.35 -2.47
N SER A 141 -8.24 -2.72 -1.32
CA SER A 141 -7.21 -2.07 -0.52
C SER A 141 -6.58 -3.09 0.43
N ARG A 142 -5.26 -3.12 0.51
CA ARG A 142 -4.50 -4.06 1.34
C ARG A 142 -3.69 -3.33 2.37
N ILE A 143 -3.62 -3.93 3.55
CA ILE A 143 -2.77 -3.49 4.66
C ILE A 143 -2.04 -4.71 5.20
N TYR A 144 -0.72 -4.67 5.16
CA TYR A 144 0.17 -5.71 5.67
C TYR A 144 0.64 -5.33 7.06
N PHE A 145 0.29 -6.14 8.04
CA PHE A 145 0.75 -5.95 9.41
C PHE A 145 2.05 -6.72 9.65
N HIS A 146 2.90 -6.15 10.51
CA HIS A 146 4.12 -6.82 10.97
C HIS A 146 3.77 -8.20 11.59
N PRO A 147 4.58 -9.26 11.38
CA PRO A 147 4.30 -10.61 11.88
C PRO A 147 4.01 -10.71 13.38
N ASP A 148 4.61 -9.84 14.19
CA ASP A 148 4.34 -9.79 15.64
C ASP A 148 2.94 -9.25 15.99
N ILE A 149 2.21 -8.72 15.02
CA ILE A 149 0.90 -8.14 15.23
C ILE A 149 -0.19 -9.20 15.01
N LYS A 150 -0.89 -9.52 16.09
CA LYS A 150 -2.09 -10.37 16.00
C LYS A 150 -3.30 -9.52 15.64
N ILE A 151 -4.05 -9.96 14.65
CA ILE A 151 -5.26 -9.31 14.16
C ILE A 151 -6.47 -10.15 14.55
N SER A 152 -7.50 -9.48 15.05
CA SER A 152 -8.83 -10.06 15.22
C SER A 152 -9.89 -9.14 14.63
N ILE A 153 -10.95 -9.69 14.03
CA ILE A 153 -12.02 -8.94 13.38
C ILE A 153 -13.38 -9.39 13.90
N THR A 154 -14.22 -8.42 14.23
CA THR A 154 -15.60 -8.62 14.60
C THR A 154 -16.47 -7.64 13.79
N GLY A 155 -17.16 -8.15 12.77
CA GLY A 155 -17.92 -7.31 11.86
C GLY A 155 -17.04 -6.35 11.06
N ARG A 156 -17.17 -5.05 11.32
CA ARG A 156 -16.36 -3.99 10.69
C ARG A 156 -15.22 -3.47 11.56
N GLU A 157 -15.19 -3.89 12.80
CA GLU A 157 -14.14 -3.51 13.74
C GLU A 157 -13.02 -4.54 13.70
N GLY A 158 -11.80 -4.06 13.72
CA GLY A 158 -10.59 -4.85 13.86
C GLY A 158 -9.75 -4.39 15.02
N PHE A 159 -9.08 -5.34 15.64
CA PHE A 159 -8.12 -5.07 16.70
C PHE A 159 -6.76 -5.61 16.28
N PHE A 160 -5.73 -4.86 16.58
CA PHE A 160 -4.36 -5.30 16.42
C PHE A 160 -3.64 -5.24 17.76
N ASN A 161 -2.84 -6.26 18.04
CA ASN A 161 -2.16 -6.40 19.32
C ASN A 161 -0.82 -7.13 19.19
N SER A 162 0.17 -6.64 19.90
CA SER A 162 1.44 -7.31 20.17
C SER A 162 1.87 -7.03 21.60
N SER A 163 3.02 -7.56 22.02
CA SER A 163 3.61 -7.23 23.33
C SER A 163 3.95 -5.75 23.52
N LYS A 164 4.04 -4.97 22.43
CA LYS A 164 4.55 -3.60 22.44
C LYS A 164 3.50 -2.56 22.06
N VAL A 165 2.57 -2.90 21.20
CA VAL A 165 1.56 -1.98 20.68
C VAL A 165 0.21 -2.67 20.55
N LYS A 166 -0.85 -1.89 20.75
CA LYS A 166 -2.22 -2.34 20.54
C LYS A 166 -3.06 -1.18 19.98
N GLY A 167 -4.09 -1.52 19.26
CA GLY A 167 -5.04 -0.54 18.75
C GLY A 167 -6.25 -1.20 18.11
N LYS A 168 -7.15 -0.37 17.61
CA LYS A 168 -8.33 -0.79 16.87
C LYS A 168 -8.42 -0.03 15.55
N PHE A 169 -9.15 -0.59 14.60
CA PHE A 169 -9.50 0.06 13.35
C PHE A 169 -10.92 -0.29 12.95
N ASP A 170 -11.53 0.62 12.22
CA ASP A 170 -12.87 0.45 11.67
C ASP A 170 -12.82 0.55 10.15
N VAL A 171 -13.60 -0.29 9.46
CA VAL A 171 -13.72 -0.26 7.99
C VAL A 171 -15.14 0.11 7.62
N LYS A 172 -15.31 1.27 6.96
CA LYS A 172 -16.64 1.87 6.79
C LYS A 172 -17.49 1.26 5.67
N PHE A 173 -16.91 0.76 4.58
CA PHE A 173 -17.69 0.45 3.38
C PHE A 173 -17.34 -0.86 2.67
N SER A 174 -16.58 -1.74 3.28
CA SER A 174 -16.05 -2.92 2.60
C SER A 174 -16.21 -4.18 3.40
N ALA A 175 -16.17 -5.32 2.72
CA ALA A 175 -15.94 -6.59 3.38
C ALA A 175 -14.47 -6.66 3.82
N ILE A 176 -14.24 -7.11 5.05
CA ILE A 176 -12.89 -7.32 5.59
C ILE A 176 -12.56 -8.81 5.46
N LYS A 177 -11.35 -9.10 5.02
CA LYS A 177 -10.79 -10.45 5.04
C LYS A 177 -9.37 -10.40 5.61
N VAL A 178 -9.07 -11.23 6.58
CA VAL A 178 -7.70 -11.48 7.05
C VAL A 178 -7.15 -12.69 6.31
N ARG A 179 -5.91 -12.59 5.85
CA ARG A 179 -5.19 -13.66 5.17
C ARG A 179 -3.74 -13.65 5.61
N ASP A 180 -3.14 -14.81 5.65
CA ASP A 180 -1.71 -14.94 5.79
C ASP A 180 -1.02 -14.40 4.54
N SER A 181 0.16 -13.83 4.73
CA SER A 181 0.98 -13.28 3.66
C SER A 181 2.47 -13.48 3.96
N MET A 182 3.28 -13.33 2.94
CA MET A 182 4.73 -13.39 3.06
C MET A 182 5.29 -12.04 3.49
N TRP A 183 6.35 -12.08 4.27
CA TRP A 183 7.10 -10.90 4.69
C TRP A 183 8.60 -11.19 4.68
N HIS A 184 9.35 -10.40 3.95
CA HIS A 184 10.79 -10.54 3.77
C HIS A 184 11.47 -9.27 4.28
N PRO A 185 11.89 -9.24 5.57
CA PRO A 185 12.53 -8.06 6.17
C PRO A 185 13.91 -7.78 5.60
N TYR A 186 14.55 -8.80 5.05
CA TYR A 186 15.88 -8.72 4.42
C TYR A 186 15.87 -9.47 3.10
N PHE A 187 16.75 -9.04 2.19
CA PHE A 187 16.96 -9.71 0.91
C PHE A 187 17.46 -11.15 1.13
N ASN A 188 16.94 -12.09 0.35
CA ASN A 188 17.30 -13.52 0.37
C ASN A 188 17.09 -14.22 1.72
N THR A 189 16.11 -13.78 2.49
CA THR A 189 15.63 -14.49 3.69
C THR A 189 14.22 -15.04 3.44
N SER A 190 14.04 -16.29 3.73
CA SER A 190 12.75 -16.99 3.73
C SER A 190 12.16 -17.11 5.13
#